data_74de5c64a406eb2392d2c336e40e0a1b
#
_entry.id   74de5c64a406eb2392d2c336e40e0a1b
#
_cell.length_a   1.000
_cell.length_b   1.000
_cell.length_c   1.000
_cell.angle_alpha   90.00
_cell.angle_beta   90.00
_cell.angle_gamma   90.00
#
_symmetry.space_group_name_H-M   'P 1'
#
loop_
_entity.id
_entity.type
_entity.pdbx_description
1 polymer ?
#
loop_
_entity_poly.entity_id
_entity_poly.type
_entity_poly.pdbx_seq_one_letter_code
_entity_poly.pdbx_strand_id
1 'polypeptide(L)'
;FISSFDHYLQQKGYHTNTIAKHMKHLKRHINVAINKEYMEIQKYAFRKYKIKSVENNHTHLSPEELGKIESLELGGRFTKLEKTKDAFLFCCYAGLRYPDFTNLSPENIVKMHQETWLIYKSVKTNTEVRLPLYLLFEGKGIEVLNKYQDDLADFFKLRDNSNVNKELLIIAKLSGLNKRISFHTARHTN
;
A
#
# COMPACT_ATOMS: atom_id res chain seq x y z
N PHE A 1 22.70 -27.67 6.78
CA PHE A 1 22.57 -26.68 5.71
C PHE A 1 21.55 -25.57 6.07
N ILE A 2 20.27 -25.88 6.37
CA ILE A 2 19.22 -24.86 6.62
C ILE A 2 19.60 -23.93 7.78
N SER A 3 20.01 -24.47 8.92
CA SER A 3 20.44 -23.69 10.08
C SER A 3 21.70 -22.86 9.80
N SER A 4 22.64 -23.39 9.03
CA SER A 4 23.87 -22.67 8.65
C SER A 4 23.55 -21.53 7.68
N PHE A 5 22.59 -21.72 6.77
CA PHE A 5 22.14 -20.67 5.86
C PHE A 5 21.37 -19.57 6.59
N ASP A 6 20.50 -19.92 7.55
CA ASP A 6 19.84 -18.96 8.45
C ASP A 6 20.88 -18.11 9.20
N HIS A 7 21.85 -18.77 9.85
CA HIS A 7 22.92 -18.08 10.57
C HIS A 7 23.74 -17.14 9.67
N TYR A 8 24.07 -17.59 8.45
CA TYR A 8 24.76 -16.76 7.46
C TYR A 8 23.96 -15.49 7.12
N LEU A 9 22.64 -15.60 6.91
CA LEU A 9 21.80 -14.43 6.64
C LEU A 9 21.72 -13.49 7.83
N GLN A 10 21.69 -14.03 9.06
CA GLN A 10 21.75 -13.21 10.29
C GLN A 10 23.09 -12.45 10.39
N GLN A 11 24.22 -13.11 10.14
CA GLN A 11 25.54 -12.47 10.11
C GLN A 11 25.66 -11.38 9.04
N LYS A 12 24.93 -11.50 7.93
CA LYS A 12 24.82 -10.47 6.89
C LYS A 12 23.90 -9.29 7.29
N GLY A 13 23.32 -9.31 8.50
CA GLY A 13 22.47 -8.23 9.03
C GLY A 13 21.05 -8.19 8.44
N TYR A 14 20.57 -9.28 7.80
CA TYR A 14 19.21 -9.30 7.30
C TYR A 14 18.19 -9.31 8.44
N HIS A 15 17.11 -8.52 8.28
CA HIS A 15 15.99 -8.51 9.22
C HIS A 15 15.25 -9.87 9.23
N THR A 16 14.75 -10.29 10.42
CA THR A 16 14.09 -11.58 10.66
C THR A 16 13.04 -11.94 9.59
N ASN A 17 12.19 -10.97 9.21
CA ASN A 17 11.16 -11.23 8.19
C ASN A 17 11.73 -11.38 6.77
N THR A 18 12.87 -10.76 6.47
CA THR A 18 13.60 -10.98 5.21
C THR A 18 14.17 -12.38 5.18
N ILE A 19 14.76 -12.84 6.28
CA ILE A 19 15.25 -14.22 6.44
C ILE A 19 14.09 -15.20 6.30
N ALA A 20 12.96 -14.94 6.99
CA ALA A 20 11.76 -15.76 6.88
C ALA A 20 11.26 -15.88 5.42
N LYS A 21 11.31 -14.79 4.65
CA LYS A 21 10.96 -14.80 3.23
C LYS A 21 11.88 -15.70 2.42
N HIS A 22 13.19 -15.59 2.58
CA HIS A 22 14.16 -16.46 1.91
C HIS A 22 13.95 -17.94 2.28
N MET A 23 13.73 -18.22 3.57
CA MET A 23 13.46 -19.58 4.05
C MET A 23 12.15 -20.15 3.51
N LYS A 24 11.08 -19.35 3.40
CA LYS A 24 9.81 -19.76 2.77
C LYS A 24 10.01 -20.10 1.28
N HIS A 25 10.79 -19.31 0.55
CA HIS A 25 11.11 -19.58 -0.85
C HIS A 25 11.91 -20.88 -1.00
N LEU A 26 12.97 -21.07 -0.20
CA LEU A 26 13.78 -22.28 -0.21
C LEU A 26 12.93 -23.52 0.11
N LYS A 27 12.07 -23.43 1.16
CA LYS A 27 11.13 -24.50 1.53
C LYS A 27 10.20 -24.86 0.37
N ARG A 28 9.67 -23.86 -0.36
CA ARG A 28 8.83 -24.08 -1.53
C ARG A 28 9.56 -24.86 -2.63
N HIS A 29 10.81 -24.50 -2.93
CA HIS A 29 11.59 -25.20 -3.96
C HIS A 29 11.94 -26.65 -3.56
N ILE A 30 12.27 -26.88 -2.29
CA ILE A 30 12.50 -28.23 -1.77
C ILE A 30 11.22 -29.08 -1.86
N ASN A 31 10.07 -28.52 -1.51
CA ASN A 31 8.79 -29.22 -1.66
C ASN A 31 8.49 -29.57 -3.13
N VAL A 32 8.77 -28.65 -4.06
CA VAL A 32 8.61 -28.93 -5.50
C VAL A 32 9.56 -30.05 -5.96
N ALA A 33 10.80 -30.05 -5.47
CA ALA A 33 11.77 -31.09 -5.81
C ALA A 33 11.33 -32.50 -5.29
N ILE A 34 10.75 -32.54 -4.08
CA ILE A 34 10.17 -33.77 -3.53
C ILE A 34 8.96 -34.24 -4.35
N ASN A 35 8.02 -33.33 -4.64
CA ASN A 35 6.81 -33.65 -5.39
C ASN A 35 7.09 -34.09 -6.83
N LYS A 36 8.22 -33.66 -7.40
CA LYS A 36 8.70 -34.09 -8.73
C LYS A 36 9.68 -35.27 -8.68
N GLU A 37 9.82 -35.91 -7.52
CA GLU A 37 10.70 -37.03 -7.30
C GLU A 37 12.20 -36.77 -7.56
N TYR A 38 12.61 -35.50 -7.62
CA TYR A 38 14.03 -35.11 -7.74
C TYR A 38 14.77 -35.24 -6.41
N MET A 39 14.05 -35.36 -5.31
CA MET A 39 14.58 -35.47 -3.96
C MET A 39 13.73 -36.43 -3.12
N GLU A 40 14.36 -37.32 -2.41
CA GLU A 40 13.68 -38.23 -1.48
C GLU A 40 13.12 -37.47 -0.26
N ILE A 41 11.91 -37.83 0.19
CA ILE A 41 11.23 -37.18 1.33
C ILE A 41 12.03 -37.35 2.64
N GLN A 42 12.83 -38.41 2.77
CA GLN A 42 13.70 -38.64 3.92
C GLN A 42 14.75 -37.53 4.08
N LYS A 43 15.15 -36.91 2.97
CA LYS A 43 16.15 -35.82 2.90
C LYS A 43 15.52 -34.43 3.15
N TYR A 44 14.23 -34.37 3.55
CA TYR A 44 13.54 -33.08 3.76
C TYR A 44 14.20 -32.22 4.86
N ALA A 45 14.89 -31.17 4.44
CA ALA A 45 15.75 -30.36 5.29
C ALA A 45 15.01 -29.49 6.32
N PHE A 46 13.71 -29.22 6.09
CA PHE A 46 12.90 -28.40 7.00
C PHE A 46 12.17 -29.19 8.09
N ARG A 47 12.39 -30.51 8.22
CA ARG A 47 11.70 -31.35 9.22
C ARG A 47 11.82 -30.82 10.66
N LYS A 48 13.01 -30.35 11.04
CA LYS A 48 13.31 -29.83 12.39
C LYS A 48 13.49 -28.30 12.44
N TYR A 49 13.32 -27.59 11.31
CA TYR A 49 13.53 -26.16 11.24
C TYR A 49 12.19 -25.41 11.20
N LYS A 50 11.98 -24.51 12.18
CA LYS A 50 10.83 -23.60 12.21
C LYS A 50 11.22 -22.22 11.70
N ILE A 51 10.55 -21.74 10.68
CA ILE A 51 10.75 -20.38 10.16
C ILE A 51 10.25 -19.39 11.20
N LYS A 52 11.16 -18.54 11.68
CA LYS A 52 10.83 -17.48 12.62
C LYS A 52 10.34 -16.25 11.84
N SER A 53 9.25 -15.61 12.27
CA SER A 53 8.78 -14.33 11.76
C SER A 53 8.32 -13.45 12.92
N VAL A 54 8.50 -12.15 12.77
CA VAL A 54 8.03 -11.15 13.73
C VAL A 54 6.85 -10.42 13.09
N GLU A 55 5.85 -10.11 13.88
CA GLU A 55 4.71 -9.32 13.44
C GLU A 55 5.17 -7.93 13.03
N ASN A 56 4.71 -7.46 11.87
CA ASN A 56 5.02 -6.12 11.40
C ASN A 56 3.92 -5.17 11.87
N ASN A 57 4.28 -4.20 12.66
CA ASN A 57 3.40 -3.06 12.93
C ASN A 57 3.35 -2.19 11.67
N HIS A 58 2.22 -2.21 11.00
CA HIS A 58 1.98 -1.33 9.85
C HIS A 58 1.69 0.08 10.34
N THR A 59 2.38 1.06 9.76
CA THR A 59 2.10 2.46 10.02
C THR A 59 0.73 2.82 9.43
N HIS A 60 -0.15 3.32 10.27
CA HIS A 60 -1.45 3.90 9.91
C HIS A 60 -1.57 5.29 10.53
N LEU A 61 -2.53 6.08 10.10
CA LEU A 61 -2.85 7.39 10.68
C LEU A 61 -4.00 7.24 11.68
N SER A 62 -3.89 7.90 12.83
CA SER A 62 -5.06 8.09 13.69
C SER A 62 -6.02 9.11 13.06
N PRO A 63 -7.29 9.20 13.52
CA PRO A 63 -8.20 10.23 13.05
C PRO A 63 -7.65 11.66 13.21
N GLU A 64 -6.97 11.95 14.33
CA GLU A 64 -6.36 13.25 14.58
C GLU A 64 -5.20 13.54 13.62
N GLU A 65 -4.40 12.54 13.29
CA GLU A 65 -3.30 12.67 12.34
C GLU A 65 -3.79 12.83 10.91
N LEU A 66 -4.86 12.13 10.53
CA LEU A 66 -5.53 12.29 9.25
C LEU A 66 -6.09 13.71 9.14
N GLY A 67 -6.77 14.21 10.19
CA GLY A 67 -7.28 15.58 10.27
C GLY A 67 -6.21 16.66 10.11
N LYS A 68 -4.97 16.41 10.60
CA LYS A 68 -3.84 17.33 10.38
C LYS A 68 -3.43 17.42 8.92
N ILE A 69 -3.51 16.32 8.16
CA ILE A 69 -3.23 16.35 6.71
C ILE A 69 -4.39 17.00 5.97
N GLU A 70 -5.62 16.71 6.36
CA GLU A 70 -6.84 17.31 5.77
C GLU A 70 -6.81 18.84 5.88
N SER A 71 -6.50 19.37 7.07
CA SER A 71 -6.45 20.79 7.36
C SER A 71 -5.21 21.52 6.83
N LEU A 72 -4.23 20.78 6.28
CA LEU A 72 -3.01 21.38 5.77
C LEU A 72 -3.27 22.20 4.50
N GLU A 73 -3.10 23.52 4.59
CA GLU A 73 -3.10 24.41 3.44
C GLU A 73 -1.69 24.52 2.84
N LEU A 74 -1.57 24.18 1.56
CA LEU A 74 -0.32 24.22 0.82
C LEU A 74 -0.27 25.48 -0.05
N GLY A 75 0.55 26.46 0.38
CA GLY A 75 0.74 27.73 -0.33
C GLY A 75 2.14 27.89 -0.92
N GLY A 76 2.31 28.87 -1.79
CA GLY A 76 3.59 29.26 -2.34
C GLY A 76 4.30 28.11 -3.06
N ARG A 77 5.55 27.83 -2.66
CA ARG A 77 6.37 26.76 -3.29
C ARG A 77 5.82 25.34 -3.10
N PHE A 78 4.91 25.13 -2.17
CA PHE A 78 4.36 23.81 -1.84
C PHE A 78 3.04 23.50 -2.57
N THR A 79 2.48 24.43 -3.33
CA THR A 79 1.24 24.22 -4.10
C THR A 79 1.30 22.98 -5.01
N LYS A 80 2.49 22.65 -5.54
CA LYS A 80 2.71 21.44 -6.36
C LYS A 80 2.46 20.12 -5.62
N LEU A 81 2.44 20.13 -4.27
CA LEU A 81 2.17 18.97 -3.45
C LEU A 81 0.67 18.72 -3.21
N GLU A 82 -0.18 19.67 -3.58
CA GLU A 82 -1.64 19.61 -3.35
C GLU A 82 -2.24 18.35 -3.97
N LYS A 83 -1.93 18.08 -5.22
CA LYS A 83 -2.39 16.87 -5.93
C LYS A 83 -1.95 15.57 -5.25
N THR A 84 -0.71 15.52 -4.75
CA THR A 84 -0.20 14.34 -4.02
C THR A 84 -0.90 14.19 -2.67
N LYS A 85 -1.15 15.29 -1.95
CA LYS A 85 -1.91 15.30 -0.71
C LYS A 85 -3.33 14.76 -0.93
N ASP A 86 -4.03 15.32 -1.90
CA ASP A 86 -5.41 14.95 -2.20
C ASP A 86 -5.54 13.50 -2.69
N ALA A 87 -4.61 13.04 -3.53
CA ALA A 87 -4.55 11.64 -3.96
C ALA A 87 -4.29 10.68 -2.78
N PHE A 88 -3.42 11.07 -1.85
CA PHE A 88 -3.17 10.30 -0.64
C PHE A 88 -4.42 10.24 0.27
N LEU A 89 -5.09 11.38 0.49
CA LEU A 89 -6.34 11.46 1.25
C LEU A 89 -7.44 10.61 0.60
N PHE A 90 -7.62 10.73 -0.72
CA PHE A 90 -8.56 9.89 -1.44
C PHE A 90 -8.29 8.39 -1.24
N CYS A 91 -7.01 7.99 -1.25
CA CYS A 91 -6.62 6.62 -0.99
C CYS A 91 -6.81 6.20 0.48
N CYS A 92 -6.70 7.12 1.45
CA CYS A 92 -7.09 6.86 2.83
C CYS A 92 -8.58 6.56 2.93
N TYR A 93 -9.43 7.33 2.23
CA TYR A 93 -10.88 7.14 2.29
C TYR A 93 -11.37 5.90 1.54
N ALA A 94 -10.71 5.55 0.42
CA ALA A 94 -11.12 4.44 -0.44
C ALA A 94 -10.30 3.15 -0.24
N GLY A 95 -9.31 3.13 0.64
CA GLY A 95 -8.46 1.95 0.89
C GLY A 95 -7.61 1.52 -0.30
N LEU A 96 -7.29 2.42 -1.25
CA LEU A 96 -6.59 2.11 -2.48
C LEU A 96 -5.09 1.93 -2.28
N ARG A 97 -4.49 1.09 -3.13
CA ARG A 97 -3.03 1.06 -3.31
C ARG A 97 -2.61 2.03 -4.40
N TYR A 98 -1.35 2.48 -4.36
CA TYR A 98 -0.79 3.33 -5.41
C TYR A 98 -1.04 2.80 -6.84
N PRO A 99 -0.77 1.50 -7.18
CA PRO A 99 -1.05 1.01 -8.52
C PRO A 99 -2.54 0.99 -8.87
N ASP A 100 -3.41 0.73 -7.89
CA ASP A 100 -4.86 0.76 -8.12
C ASP A 100 -5.30 2.19 -8.44
N PHE A 101 -4.85 3.19 -7.67
CA PHE A 101 -5.15 4.61 -7.91
C PHE A 101 -4.66 5.11 -9.27
N THR A 102 -3.40 4.83 -9.63
CA THR A 102 -2.82 5.31 -10.90
C THR A 102 -3.36 4.62 -12.15
N ASN A 103 -4.10 3.51 -11.98
CA ASN A 103 -4.83 2.84 -13.06
C ASN A 103 -6.30 3.24 -13.15
N LEU A 104 -6.76 4.16 -12.29
CA LEU A 104 -8.12 4.68 -12.41
C LEU A 104 -8.23 5.59 -13.65
N SER A 105 -9.43 5.60 -14.17
CA SER A 105 -9.90 6.56 -15.18
C SER A 105 -11.24 7.16 -14.73
N PRO A 106 -11.70 8.25 -15.33
CA PRO A 106 -13.00 8.84 -15.02
C PRO A 106 -14.17 7.86 -15.08
N GLU A 107 -14.10 6.85 -15.96
CA GLU A 107 -15.12 5.82 -16.13
C GLU A 107 -15.27 4.89 -14.92
N ASN A 108 -14.27 4.87 -14.03
CA ASN A 108 -14.36 4.11 -12.77
C ASN A 108 -15.26 4.78 -11.73
N ILE A 109 -15.56 6.09 -11.90
CA ILE A 109 -16.49 6.83 -11.05
C ILE A 109 -17.88 6.72 -11.66
N VAL A 110 -18.74 5.93 -11.05
CA VAL A 110 -20.06 5.59 -11.57
C VAL A 110 -21.14 6.15 -10.65
N LYS A 111 -22.12 6.84 -11.22
CA LYS A 111 -23.33 7.28 -10.49
C LYS A 111 -24.43 6.23 -10.65
N MET A 112 -24.88 5.66 -9.53
CA MET A 112 -26.01 4.74 -9.48
C MET A 112 -27.03 5.23 -8.47
N HIS A 113 -28.29 5.46 -8.88
CA HIS A 113 -29.37 5.95 -8.02
C HIS A 113 -28.99 7.23 -7.25
N GLN A 114 -28.31 8.18 -7.91
CA GLN A 114 -27.77 9.44 -7.36
C GLN A 114 -26.56 9.26 -6.41
N GLU A 115 -26.13 8.04 -6.14
CA GLU A 115 -24.98 7.72 -5.29
C GLU A 115 -23.72 7.52 -6.13
N THR A 116 -22.59 7.95 -5.59
CA THR A 116 -21.29 7.83 -6.27
C THR A 116 -20.55 6.59 -5.81
N TRP A 117 -20.21 5.75 -6.78
CA TRP A 117 -19.48 4.51 -6.61
C TRP A 117 -18.13 4.58 -7.32
N LEU A 118 -17.11 3.94 -6.72
CA LEU A 118 -15.85 3.64 -7.38
C LEU A 118 -15.84 2.16 -7.75
N ILE A 119 -15.79 1.86 -9.06
CA ILE A 119 -15.76 0.49 -9.58
C ILE A 119 -14.47 0.32 -10.39
N TYR A 120 -13.60 -0.57 -9.95
CA TYR A 120 -12.31 -0.79 -10.60
C TYR A 120 -11.85 -2.25 -10.46
N LYS A 121 -10.87 -2.64 -11.29
CA LYS A 121 -10.23 -3.94 -11.22
C LYS A 121 -8.88 -3.81 -10.52
N SER A 122 -8.73 -4.49 -9.38
CA SER A 122 -7.48 -4.42 -8.61
C SER A 122 -6.31 -4.98 -9.38
N VAL A 123 -5.24 -4.22 -9.51
CA VAL A 123 -4.00 -4.60 -10.23
C VAL A 123 -3.35 -5.85 -9.64
N LYS A 124 -3.39 -6.01 -8.31
CA LYS A 124 -2.73 -7.13 -7.63
C LYS A 124 -3.48 -8.46 -7.77
N THR A 125 -4.81 -8.43 -7.71
CA THR A 125 -5.65 -9.64 -7.61
C THR A 125 -6.47 -9.91 -8.86
N ASN A 126 -6.52 -8.92 -9.78
CA ASN A 126 -7.34 -8.94 -10.98
C ASN A 126 -8.86 -9.10 -10.68
N THR A 127 -9.27 -8.73 -9.46
CA THR A 127 -10.64 -8.84 -8.97
C THR A 127 -11.34 -7.50 -9.10
N GLU A 128 -12.62 -7.51 -9.50
CA GLU A 128 -13.45 -6.31 -9.49
C GLU A 128 -13.75 -5.88 -8.05
N VAL A 129 -13.63 -4.59 -7.77
CA VAL A 129 -13.92 -3.96 -6.50
C VAL A 129 -14.95 -2.88 -6.72
N ARG A 130 -15.98 -2.85 -5.87
CA ARG A 130 -17.06 -1.85 -5.88
C ARG A 130 -17.11 -1.18 -4.52
N LEU A 131 -16.86 0.13 -4.48
CA LEU A 131 -16.80 0.91 -3.25
C LEU A 131 -17.88 2.00 -3.27
N PRO A 132 -18.80 2.05 -2.31
CA PRO A 132 -19.79 3.10 -2.15
C PRO A 132 -19.12 4.33 -1.51
N LEU A 133 -18.59 5.25 -2.32
CA LEU A 133 -17.84 6.41 -1.82
C LEU A 133 -18.68 7.29 -0.89
N TYR A 134 -19.99 7.33 -1.08
CA TYR A 134 -20.90 8.12 -0.23
C TYR A 134 -21.01 7.60 1.21
N LEU A 135 -20.70 6.31 1.46
CA LEU A 135 -20.70 5.73 2.81
C LEU A 135 -19.32 5.81 3.50
N LEU A 136 -18.26 5.94 2.71
CA LEU A 136 -16.90 5.90 3.23
C LEU A 136 -16.49 7.30 3.70
N PHE A 137 -16.04 7.42 4.95
CA PHE A 137 -15.58 8.68 5.53
C PHE A 137 -16.54 9.85 5.25
N GLU A 138 -17.86 9.62 5.42
CA GLU A 138 -18.90 10.64 5.23
C GLU A 138 -18.87 11.30 3.84
N GLY A 139 -18.42 10.57 2.82
CA GLY A 139 -18.34 11.09 1.45
C GLY A 139 -17.13 11.97 1.13
N LYS A 140 -16.15 12.12 2.04
CA LYS A 140 -14.93 12.93 1.81
C LYS A 140 -14.18 12.57 0.52
N GLY A 141 -14.22 11.29 0.11
CA GLY A 141 -13.67 10.90 -1.17
C GLY A 141 -14.34 11.58 -2.37
N ILE A 142 -15.64 11.84 -2.28
CA ILE A 142 -16.40 12.57 -3.32
C ILE A 142 -16.00 14.03 -3.35
N GLU A 143 -15.78 14.65 -2.20
CA GLU A 143 -15.33 16.06 -2.11
C GLU A 143 -13.98 16.22 -2.81
N VAL A 144 -13.05 15.29 -2.60
CA VAL A 144 -11.78 15.29 -3.32
C VAL A 144 -11.97 15.15 -4.83
N LEU A 145 -12.83 14.23 -5.30
CA LEU A 145 -13.11 14.09 -6.74
C LEU A 145 -13.74 15.35 -7.34
N ASN A 146 -14.64 16.01 -6.63
CA ASN A 146 -15.27 17.24 -7.08
C ASN A 146 -14.25 18.38 -7.28
N LYS A 147 -13.20 18.45 -6.46
CA LYS A 147 -12.10 19.40 -6.64
C LYS A 147 -11.38 19.26 -7.98
N TYR A 148 -11.38 18.04 -8.55
CA TYR A 148 -10.70 17.70 -9.81
C TYR A 148 -11.67 17.32 -10.93
N GLN A 149 -12.95 17.69 -10.82
CA GLN A 149 -14.01 17.29 -11.78
C GLN A 149 -13.71 17.67 -13.23
N ASP A 150 -12.97 18.77 -13.46
CA ASP A 150 -12.64 19.27 -14.79
C ASP A 150 -11.51 18.46 -15.46
N ASP A 151 -10.66 17.76 -14.68
CA ASP A 151 -9.60 16.91 -15.19
C ASP A 151 -9.27 15.74 -14.24
N LEU A 152 -10.26 14.88 -14.05
CA LEU A 152 -10.08 13.62 -13.28
C LEU A 152 -9.03 12.70 -13.90
N ALA A 153 -8.88 12.73 -15.22
CA ALA A 153 -7.89 11.91 -15.89
C ALA A 153 -6.47 12.31 -15.52
N ASP A 154 -6.20 13.60 -15.34
CA ASP A 154 -4.92 14.08 -14.83
C ASP A 154 -4.79 13.82 -13.32
N PHE A 155 -5.85 13.96 -12.53
CA PHE A 155 -5.82 13.68 -11.09
C PHE A 155 -5.30 12.28 -10.80
N PHE A 156 -5.73 11.27 -11.54
CA PHE A 156 -5.28 9.89 -11.36
C PHE A 156 -3.85 9.63 -11.85
N LYS A 157 -3.24 10.55 -12.61
CA LYS A 157 -1.84 10.44 -13.06
C LYS A 157 -0.89 11.05 -12.03
N LEU A 158 -0.25 10.23 -11.23
CA LEU A 158 0.82 10.64 -10.32
C LEU A 158 2.20 10.36 -10.93
N ARG A 159 3.22 11.01 -10.37
CA ARG A 159 4.62 10.63 -10.60
C ARG A 159 4.85 9.20 -10.10
N ASP A 160 6.02 8.64 -10.36
CA ASP A 160 6.38 7.32 -9.82
C ASP A 160 6.27 7.28 -8.28
N ASN A 161 6.00 6.08 -7.75
CA ASN A 161 5.76 5.85 -6.33
C ASN A 161 6.91 6.33 -5.42
N SER A 162 8.15 6.32 -5.92
CA SER A 162 9.31 6.80 -5.14
C SER A 162 9.25 8.31 -4.94
N ASN A 163 8.92 9.07 -5.98
CA ASN A 163 8.78 10.52 -5.93
C ASN A 163 7.56 10.93 -5.08
N VAL A 164 6.42 10.27 -5.27
CA VAL A 164 5.23 10.48 -4.43
C VAL A 164 5.53 10.23 -2.95
N ASN A 165 6.27 9.18 -2.61
CA ASN A 165 6.65 8.93 -1.22
C ASN A 165 7.61 10.01 -0.66
N LYS A 166 8.48 10.61 -1.47
CA LYS A 166 9.30 11.77 -1.05
C LYS A 166 8.43 12.99 -0.77
N GLU A 167 7.43 13.24 -1.61
CA GLU A 167 6.47 14.33 -1.43
C GLU A 167 5.63 14.12 -0.14
N LEU A 168 5.19 12.88 0.13
CA LEU A 168 4.49 12.53 1.36
C LEU A 168 5.31 12.75 2.63
N LEU A 169 6.65 12.58 2.58
CA LEU A 169 7.52 12.92 3.71
C LEU A 169 7.51 14.42 4.00
N ILE A 170 7.43 15.27 2.96
CA ILE A 170 7.32 16.72 3.12
C ILE A 170 5.95 17.08 3.68
N ILE A 171 4.88 16.51 3.14
CA ILE A 171 3.50 16.71 3.62
C ILE A 171 3.39 16.32 5.10
N ALA A 172 3.89 15.15 5.49
CA ALA A 172 3.89 14.70 6.88
C ALA A 172 4.59 15.71 7.82
N LYS A 173 5.77 16.22 7.39
CA LYS A 173 6.50 17.22 8.15
C LYS A 173 5.73 18.54 8.29
N LEU A 174 5.11 19.01 7.20
CA LEU A 174 4.31 20.24 7.20
C LEU A 174 3.04 20.11 8.06
N SER A 175 2.43 18.91 8.10
CA SER A 175 1.30 18.58 8.98
C SER A 175 1.68 18.38 10.44
N GLY A 176 2.95 18.48 10.82
CA GLY A 176 3.42 18.24 12.18
C GLY A 176 3.36 16.77 12.62
N LEU A 177 3.41 15.83 11.69
CA LEU A 177 3.44 14.40 12.01
C LEU A 177 4.87 13.95 12.36
N ASN A 178 5.02 13.24 13.47
CA ASN A 178 6.31 12.71 13.95
C ASN A 178 6.58 11.29 13.44
N LYS A 179 5.92 10.86 12.36
CA LYS A 179 6.12 9.54 11.76
C LYS A 179 6.28 9.62 10.26
N ARG A 180 6.99 8.64 9.73
CA ARG A 180 7.15 8.49 8.28
C ARG A 180 5.88 7.86 7.71
N ILE A 181 5.28 8.55 6.74
CA ILE A 181 4.18 8.01 5.94
C ILE A 181 4.65 7.68 4.53
N SER A 182 3.97 6.76 3.90
CA SER A 182 4.14 6.37 2.49
C SER A 182 2.77 6.17 1.87
N PHE A 183 2.69 6.06 0.56
CA PHE A 183 1.39 5.82 -0.09
C PHE A 183 0.70 4.54 0.40
N HIS A 184 1.48 3.55 0.85
CA HIS A 184 0.93 2.33 1.44
C HIS A 184 0.26 2.55 2.81
N THR A 185 0.67 3.60 3.53
CA THR A 185 0.06 4.01 4.81
C THR A 185 -1.42 4.35 4.62
N ALA A 186 -1.81 4.95 3.49
CA ALA A 186 -3.20 5.28 3.18
C ALA A 186 -4.12 4.05 3.30
N ARG A 187 -3.70 2.92 2.74
CA ARG A 187 -4.48 1.68 2.79
C ARG A 187 -4.63 1.09 4.20
N HIS A 188 -3.69 1.36 5.09
CA HIS A 188 -3.75 0.89 6.48
C HIS A 188 -4.50 1.86 7.40
N THR A 189 -4.85 3.05 6.89
CA THR A 189 -5.60 4.09 7.58
C THR A 189 -7.11 3.92 7.38
N ASN A 190 -7.51 3.28 6.28
CA ASN A 190 -8.90 2.97 5.95
C ASN A 190 -9.53 1.96 6.91
#